data_1c9d8cea6671a2da9c1abf16243e61eb
#
_entry.id   1c9d8cea6671a2da9c1abf16243e61eb
#
_cell.length_a   1.000
_cell.length_b   1.000
_cell.length_c   1.000
_cell.angle_alpha   90.00
_cell.angle_beta   90.00
_cell.angle_gamma   90.00
#
_symmetry.space_group_name_H-M   'P 1'
#
loop_
_entity.id
_entity.type
_entity.pdbx_description
1 polymer ?
#
loop_
_entity_poly.entity_id
_entity_poly.type
_entity_poly.pdbx_seq_one_letter_code
_entity_poly.pdbx_strand_id
1 'polypeptide(L)'
;RHKEEVSYDKLLVASGGGGYLPEGLREFRPLMNGLGSYEDAVKMRQALPGKGHVIMLGGDMTGLDLARTLVAVGHEVTLVAGEQLFWPHEVGEKKEDKFVAVLEAMGVNVVLGKKVTAIRKGTKGKPARRVVFGGGGGIDGDAVMPFCGLMPSLNFMIGANVDIERGLLVNPELKTTNDSIWAAGDVCQIWSPEENSYLFYYGWHHIKEMGNIAGINMTGGKKKISTYQDDHLYINKQGEIDSPYWMYR
;
A
#
# COMPACT_ATOMS: atom_id res chain seq x y z
N ARG A 1 -22.45 -13.01 15.38
CA ARG A 1 -22.42 -13.25 13.93
C ARG A 1 -22.89 -14.68 13.71
N HIS A 2 -23.94 -14.89 12.90
CA HIS A 2 -24.34 -16.22 12.48
C HIS A 2 -23.23 -16.78 11.59
N LYS A 3 -22.78 -17.99 11.90
CA LYS A 3 -21.89 -18.77 11.01
C LYS A 3 -22.80 -19.58 10.11
N GLU A 4 -22.67 -19.36 8.81
CA GLU A 4 -23.32 -20.14 7.77
C GLU A 4 -22.25 -20.94 7.05
N GLU A 5 -22.50 -22.22 6.83
CA GLU A 5 -21.63 -23.08 6.04
C GLU A 5 -22.13 -23.09 4.59
N VAL A 6 -21.23 -22.76 3.66
CA VAL A 6 -21.52 -22.78 2.23
C VAL A 6 -20.59 -23.79 1.56
N SER A 7 -21.17 -24.80 0.93
CA SER A 7 -20.41 -25.76 0.11
C SER A 7 -19.99 -25.12 -1.21
N TYR A 8 -18.81 -25.46 -1.68
CA TYR A 8 -18.29 -24.97 -2.96
C TYR A 8 -17.50 -26.08 -3.68
N ASP A 9 -17.51 -26.07 -5.00
CA ASP A 9 -16.66 -26.91 -5.85
C ASP A 9 -15.31 -26.22 -6.09
N LYS A 10 -15.32 -24.88 -6.22
CA LYS A 10 -14.15 -24.04 -6.46
C LYS A 10 -14.26 -22.72 -5.71
N LEU A 11 -13.17 -22.30 -5.11
CA LEU A 11 -13.08 -21.05 -4.36
C LEU A 11 -12.02 -20.13 -4.95
N LEU A 12 -12.36 -18.85 -5.16
CA LEU A 12 -11.39 -17.80 -5.44
C LEU A 12 -11.20 -16.93 -4.20
N VAL A 13 -9.98 -16.82 -3.72
CA VAL A 13 -9.59 -15.88 -2.67
C VAL A 13 -9.04 -14.62 -3.33
N ALA A 14 -9.78 -13.53 -3.22
CA ALA A 14 -9.43 -12.22 -3.76
C ALA A 14 -9.66 -11.12 -2.70
N SER A 15 -9.29 -11.41 -1.44
CA SER A 15 -9.54 -10.57 -0.28
C SER A 15 -8.59 -9.36 -0.18
N GLY A 16 -7.60 -9.27 -1.08
CA GLY A 16 -6.65 -8.19 -1.13
C GLY A 16 -5.76 -8.09 0.12
N GLY A 17 -5.33 -6.87 0.42
CA GLY A 17 -4.54 -6.54 1.59
C GLY A 17 -5.08 -5.30 2.30
N GLY A 18 -4.62 -5.09 3.51
CA GLY A 18 -4.83 -3.84 4.26
C GLY A 18 -3.52 -3.06 4.39
N GLY A 19 -3.62 -1.76 4.72
CA GLY A 19 -2.44 -0.95 4.96
C GLY A 19 -1.59 -1.55 6.10
N TYR A 20 -0.31 -1.77 5.82
CA TYR A 20 0.64 -2.21 6.82
C TYR A 20 0.96 -1.07 7.78
N LEU A 21 1.08 -1.40 9.05
CA LEU A 21 1.54 -0.47 10.07
C LEU A 21 2.65 -1.14 10.89
N PRO A 22 3.87 -0.58 10.90
CA PRO A 22 4.97 -1.06 11.72
C PRO A 22 4.58 -1.21 13.19
N GLU A 23 5.12 -2.22 13.88
CA GLU A 23 4.74 -2.56 15.25
C GLU A 23 4.85 -1.35 16.19
N GLY A 24 5.95 -0.60 16.11
CA GLY A 24 6.16 0.60 16.93
C GLY A 24 5.20 1.77 16.67
N LEU A 25 4.34 1.67 15.64
CA LEU A 25 3.31 2.68 15.34
C LEU A 25 1.89 2.19 15.64
N ARG A 26 1.69 0.90 15.92
CA ARG A 26 0.35 0.30 16.09
C ARG A 26 -0.46 0.91 17.24
N GLU A 27 0.21 1.25 18.35
CA GLU A 27 -0.44 1.88 19.49
C GLU A 27 -1.04 3.26 19.16
N PHE A 28 -0.48 3.97 18.15
CA PHE A 28 -0.94 5.28 17.72
C PHE A 28 -2.02 5.23 16.63
N ARG A 29 -2.44 4.04 16.19
CA ARG A 29 -3.49 3.87 15.16
C ARG A 29 -4.75 4.70 15.42
N PRO A 30 -5.27 4.84 16.66
CA PRO A 30 -6.44 5.68 16.94
C PRO A 30 -6.24 7.18 16.71
N LEU A 31 -5.00 7.63 16.56
CA LEU A 31 -4.64 9.03 16.28
C LEU A 31 -4.36 9.29 14.79
N MET A 32 -4.42 8.26 13.96
CA MET A 32 -4.17 8.33 12.53
C MET A 32 -5.46 8.30 11.72
N ASN A 33 -5.42 8.87 10.54
CA ASN A 33 -6.49 8.83 9.55
C ASN A 33 -6.17 7.73 8.52
N GLY A 34 -7.07 6.79 8.33
CA GLY A 34 -6.95 5.77 7.28
C GLY A 34 -7.43 6.28 5.92
N LEU A 35 -7.14 5.49 4.87
CA LEU A 35 -7.70 5.67 3.53
C LEU A 35 -7.99 4.29 2.89
N GLY A 36 -8.47 3.34 3.67
CA GLY A 36 -8.80 1.99 3.19
C GLY A 36 -10.25 1.80 2.75
N SER A 37 -11.10 2.79 2.96
CA SER A 37 -12.52 2.74 2.63
C SER A 37 -13.08 4.11 2.25
N TYR A 38 -14.28 4.12 1.66
CA TYR A 38 -15.02 5.36 1.40
C TYR A 38 -15.29 6.14 2.69
N GLU A 39 -15.64 5.45 3.76
CA GLU A 39 -15.87 6.04 5.08
C GLU A 39 -14.61 6.72 5.62
N ASP A 40 -13.44 6.14 5.39
CA ASP A 40 -12.16 6.76 5.76
C ASP A 40 -11.92 8.05 4.98
N ALA A 41 -12.20 8.05 3.67
CA ALA A 41 -12.08 9.25 2.84
C ALA A 41 -13.03 10.37 3.30
N VAL A 42 -14.27 10.03 3.69
CA VAL A 42 -15.23 10.98 4.26
C VAL A 42 -14.73 11.55 5.59
N LYS A 43 -14.22 10.71 6.49
CA LYS A 43 -13.64 11.14 7.79
C LYS A 43 -12.42 12.04 7.58
N MET A 44 -11.55 11.70 6.62
CA MET A 44 -10.39 12.53 6.28
C MET A 44 -10.82 13.91 5.81
N ARG A 45 -11.80 13.99 4.90
CA ARG A 45 -12.35 15.27 4.42
C ARG A 45 -12.97 16.11 5.55
N GLN A 46 -13.59 15.46 6.54
CA GLN A 46 -14.12 16.15 7.71
C GLN A 46 -13.03 16.64 8.67
N ALA A 47 -11.93 15.89 8.78
CA ALA A 47 -10.75 16.30 9.57
C ALA A 47 -9.99 17.47 8.94
N LEU A 48 -10.16 17.68 7.62
CA LEU A 48 -9.53 18.74 6.83
C LEU A 48 -10.60 19.61 6.16
N PRO A 49 -11.38 20.41 6.92
CA PRO A 49 -12.48 21.17 6.38
C PRO A 49 -12.06 22.35 5.46
N GLY A 50 -10.78 22.66 5.43
CA GLY A 50 -10.14 23.68 4.59
C GLY A 50 -8.72 23.27 4.26
N LYS A 51 -7.89 24.22 3.89
CA LYS A 51 -6.44 23.98 3.72
C LYS A 51 -5.82 23.65 5.06
N GLY A 52 -5.13 22.53 5.15
CA GLY A 52 -4.48 22.06 6.38
C GLY A 52 -3.19 21.33 6.08
N HIS A 53 -2.47 20.97 7.12
CA HIS A 53 -1.21 20.25 7.04
C HIS A 53 -1.42 18.74 7.29
N VAL A 54 -1.09 17.92 6.30
CA VAL A 54 -1.15 16.46 6.36
C VAL A 54 0.25 15.88 6.53
N ILE A 55 0.43 15.09 7.58
CA ILE A 55 1.68 14.35 7.81
C ILE A 55 1.46 12.91 7.34
N MET A 56 2.24 12.47 6.38
CA MET A 56 2.21 11.11 5.84
C MET A 56 3.39 10.32 6.40
N LEU A 57 3.10 9.16 7.00
CA LEU A 57 4.12 8.27 7.56
C LEU A 57 4.37 7.10 6.59
N GLY A 58 5.57 6.98 6.11
CA GLY A 58 5.93 6.07 5.03
C GLY A 58 5.91 6.78 3.68
N GLY A 59 5.97 6.02 2.61
CA GLY A 59 6.03 6.56 1.25
C GLY A 59 5.71 5.48 0.23
N ASP A 60 4.65 4.69 0.48
CA ASP A 60 4.18 3.75 -0.53
C ASP A 60 3.52 4.49 -1.70
N MET A 61 3.35 3.79 -2.81
CA MET A 61 2.84 4.37 -4.04
C MET A 61 1.44 4.97 -3.91
N THR A 62 0.61 4.45 -3.01
CA THR A 62 -0.71 5.01 -2.70
C THR A 62 -0.58 6.34 -1.98
N GLY A 63 0.32 6.41 -1.00
CA GLY A 63 0.62 7.64 -0.28
C GLY A 63 1.19 8.73 -1.18
N LEU A 64 2.09 8.37 -2.10
CA LEU A 64 2.67 9.33 -3.04
C LEU A 64 1.64 9.91 -4.01
N ASP A 65 0.70 9.10 -4.52
CA ASP A 65 -0.39 9.59 -5.37
C ASP A 65 -1.33 10.52 -4.60
N LEU A 66 -1.64 10.17 -3.35
CA LEU A 66 -2.42 11.05 -2.47
C LEU A 66 -1.68 12.35 -2.15
N ALA A 67 -0.36 12.28 -1.87
CA ALA A 67 0.45 13.48 -1.58
C ALA A 67 0.37 14.48 -2.74
N ARG A 68 0.55 14.01 -3.97
CA ARG A 68 0.39 14.81 -5.19
C ARG A 68 -0.99 15.46 -5.27
N THR A 69 -2.03 14.68 -5.02
CA THR A 69 -3.41 15.14 -5.05
C THR A 69 -3.69 16.22 -3.99
N LEU A 70 -3.22 16.01 -2.76
CA LEU A 70 -3.41 16.94 -1.65
C LEU A 70 -2.70 18.28 -1.90
N VAL A 71 -1.47 18.25 -2.40
CA VAL A 71 -0.74 19.46 -2.80
C VAL A 71 -1.47 20.21 -3.90
N ALA A 72 -1.95 19.51 -4.94
CA ALA A 72 -2.68 20.12 -6.04
C ALA A 72 -3.97 20.85 -5.61
N VAL A 73 -4.63 20.38 -4.55
CA VAL A 73 -5.80 21.06 -3.98
C VAL A 73 -5.46 22.05 -2.86
N GLY A 74 -4.16 22.27 -2.60
CA GLY A 74 -3.63 23.33 -1.75
C GLY A 74 -3.44 22.98 -0.28
N HIS A 75 -3.36 21.71 0.07
CA HIS A 75 -2.90 21.28 1.39
C HIS A 75 -1.36 21.34 1.49
N GLU A 76 -0.86 21.61 2.69
CA GLU A 76 0.54 21.34 3.02
C GLU A 76 0.72 19.85 3.29
N VAL A 77 1.75 19.23 2.72
CA VAL A 77 2.04 17.81 2.89
C VAL A 77 3.49 17.64 3.36
N THR A 78 3.67 16.91 4.46
CA THR A 78 4.98 16.44 4.90
C THR A 78 5.01 14.93 4.90
N LEU A 79 5.90 14.36 4.08
CA LEU A 79 6.20 12.95 4.01
C LEU A 79 7.33 12.62 4.98
N VAL A 80 7.06 11.78 5.96
CA VAL A 80 8.07 11.25 6.91
C VAL A 80 8.36 9.82 6.54
N ALA A 81 9.45 9.58 5.82
CA ALA A 81 9.81 8.26 5.34
C ALA A 81 11.00 7.68 6.12
N GLY A 82 10.93 6.38 6.39
CA GLY A 82 12.04 5.56 6.86
C GLY A 82 12.82 4.98 5.68
N GLU A 83 13.30 3.75 5.83
CA GLU A 83 14.16 3.07 4.86
C GLU A 83 13.42 2.59 3.59
N GLN A 84 12.08 2.55 3.59
CA GLN A 84 11.24 2.05 2.47
C GLN A 84 10.39 3.15 1.86
N LEU A 85 11.04 4.19 1.35
CA LEU A 85 10.40 5.13 0.45
C LEU A 85 10.17 4.45 -0.92
N PHE A 86 9.03 4.76 -1.56
CA PHE A 86 8.62 4.21 -2.87
C PHE A 86 8.17 2.74 -2.90
N TRP A 87 7.85 2.13 -1.76
CA TRP A 87 7.31 0.78 -1.74
C TRP A 87 6.11 0.63 -2.72
N PRO A 88 5.98 -0.45 -3.51
CA PRO A 88 6.78 -1.69 -3.50
C PRO A 88 8.06 -1.63 -4.36
N HIS A 89 8.40 -0.51 -4.96
CA HIS A 89 9.59 -0.39 -5.79
C HIS A 89 10.85 -0.28 -4.94
N GLU A 90 11.87 -1.03 -5.31
CA GLU A 90 13.22 -0.86 -4.77
C GLU A 90 13.97 0.17 -5.62
N VAL A 91 14.23 1.31 -5.05
CA VAL A 91 14.91 2.42 -5.72
C VAL A 91 16.31 2.58 -5.13
N GLY A 92 17.34 2.45 -5.95
CA GLY A 92 18.71 2.68 -5.47
C GLY A 92 18.96 4.15 -5.10
N GLU A 93 19.86 4.40 -4.12
CA GLU A 93 20.12 5.72 -3.52
C GLU A 93 20.18 6.88 -4.52
N LYS A 94 20.95 6.75 -5.62
CA LYS A 94 21.06 7.79 -6.65
C LYS A 94 19.75 8.14 -7.36
N LYS A 95 18.81 7.19 -7.44
CA LYS A 95 17.49 7.43 -8.00
C LYS A 95 16.56 8.00 -6.93
N GLU A 96 16.70 7.56 -5.69
CA GLU A 96 15.94 8.07 -4.56
C GLU A 96 16.10 9.57 -4.42
N ASP A 97 17.34 10.08 -4.42
CA ASP A 97 17.62 11.53 -4.36
C ASP A 97 16.90 12.31 -5.46
N LYS A 98 16.87 11.76 -6.69
CA LYS A 98 16.16 12.40 -7.81
C LYS A 98 14.64 12.43 -7.60
N PHE A 99 14.07 11.34 -7.12
CA PHE A 99 12.63 11.27 -6.85
C PHE A 99 12.25 12.18 -5.67
N VAL A 100 13.08 12.24 -4.64
CA VAL A 100 12.88 13.18 -3.52
C VAL A 100 12.89 14.62 -4.04
N ALA A 101 13.87 14.99 -4.86
CA ALA A 101 13.91 16.34 -5.45
C ALA A 101 12.66 16.66 -6.29
N VAL A 102 12.08 15.67 -6.99
CA VAL A 102 10.84 15.86 -7.73
C VAL A 102 9.66 16.07 -6.76
N LEU A 103 9.56 15.29 -5.68
CA LEU A 103 8.51 15.48 -4.66
C LEU A 103 8.59 16.88 -4.02
N GLU A 104 9.79 17.34 -3.69
CA GLU A 104 10.01 18.68 -3.14
C GLU A 104 9.65 19.78 -4.15
N ALA A 105 10.03 19.61 -5.42
CA ALA A 105 9.64 20.53 -6.49
C ALA A 105 8.12 20.58 -6.71
N MET A 106 7.39 19.52 -6.40
CA MET A 106 5.93 19.47 -6.39
C MET A 106 5.30 20.11 -5.15
N GLY A 107 6.08 20.50 -4.15
CA GLY A 107 5.60 21.13 -2.92
C GLY A 107 5.37 20.16 -1.75
N VAL A 108 5.89 18.93 -1.83
CA VAL A 108 5.88 17.97 -0.72
C VAL A 108 7.12 18.19 0.14
N ASN A 109 6.95 18.45 1.43
CA ASN A 109 8.08 18.47 2.36
C ASN A 109 8.52 17.03 2.65
N VAL A 110 9.78 16.68 2.40
CA VAL A 110 10.29 15.31 2.63
C VAL A 110 11.23 15.28 3.83
N VAL A 111 10.95 14.40 4.78
CA VAL A 111 11.75 14.17 6.00
C VAL A 111 12.21 12.72 6.02
N LEU A 112 13.49 12.50 5.74
CA LEU A 112 14.10 11.17 5.70
C LEU A 112 14.85 10.84 6.98
N GLY A 113 15.00 9.55 7.29
CA GLY A 113 15.84 9.02 8.35
C GLY A 113 15.40 9.40 9.77
N LYS A 114 14.19 9.90 9.95
CA LYS A 114 13.65 10.20 11.29
C LYS A 114 12.75 9.07 11.77
N LYS A 115 13.10 8.48 12.90
CA LYS A 115 12.26 7.47 13.56
C LYS A 115 11.13 8.18 14.32
N VAL A 116 9.89 7.88 13.97
CA VAL A 116 8.71 8.31 14.73
C VAL A 116 8.62 7.49 16.01
N THR A 117 8.55 8.17 17.15
CA THR A 117 8.50 7.52 18.48
C THR A 117 7.18 7.76 19.20
N ALA A 118 6.41 8.78 18.80
CA ALA A 118 5.07 9.00 19.33
C ALA A 118 4.22 9.83 18.37
N ILE A 119 2.90 9.67 18.50
CA ILE A 119 1.91 10.59 17.94
C ILE A 119 1.05 11.07 19.11
N ARG A 120 0.86 12.38 19.22
CA ARG A 120 0.10 13.00 20.31
C ARG A 120 -1.06 13.82 19.77
N LYS A 121 -2.12 13.94 20.55
CA LYS A 121 -3.18 14.93 20.28
C LYS A 121 -2.62 16.33 20.41
N GLY A 122 -2.99 17.22 19.51
CA GLY A 122 -2.72 18.62 19.63
C GLY A 122 -3.45 19.24 20.84
N THR A 123 -2.96 20.38 21.30
CA THR A 123 -3.62 21.19 22.34
C THR A 123 -4.66 22.11 21.71
N LYS A 124 -5.68 22.52 22.47
CA LYS A 124 -6.74 23.43 22.00
C LYS A 124 -6.12 24.68 21.35
N GLY A 125 -6.57 25.00 20.12
CA GLY A 125 -6.05 26.14 19.34
C GLY A 125 -4.75 25.85 18.57
N LYS A 126 -4.29 24.58 18.49
CA LYS A 126 -3.14 24.12 17.71
C LYS A 126 -3.58 23.02 16.74
N PRO A 127 -2.73 22.65 15.75
CA PRO A 127 -2.99 21.50 14.88
C PRO A 127 -3.37 20.24 15.66
N ALA A 128 -4.23 19.42 15.06
CA ALA A 128 -4.90 18.31 15.75
C ALA A 128 -3.96 17.19 16.21
N ARG A 129 -2.75 17.11 15.64
CA ARG A 129 -1.76 16.05 15.89
C ARG A 129 -0.35 16.63 15.98
N ARG A 130 0.50 15.93 16.73
CA ARG A 130 1.94 16.12 16.75
C ARG A 130 2.65 14.79 16.58
N VAL A 131 3.44 14.66 15.54
CA VAL A 131 4.37 13.54 15.32
C VAL A 131 5.69 13.88 16.02
N VAL A 132 6.19 12.98 16.87
CA VAL A 132 7.41 13.17 17.67
C VAL A 132 8.49 12.22 17.15
N PHE A 133 9.71 12.74 17.03
CA PHE A 133 10.87 12.00 16.56
C PHE A 133 11.76 11.50 17.70
N GLY A 134 12.43 10.37 17.48
CA GLY A 134 13.56 9.94 18.30
C GLY A 134 14.69 10.96 18.21
N GLY A 135 15.32 11.26 19.36
CA GLY A 135 16.35 12.29 19.43
C GLY A 135 15.81 13.72 19.59
N GLY A 136 14.50 13.90 19.68
CA GLY A 136 13.83 15.18 19.93
C GLY A 136 13.25 15.83 18.68
N GLY A 137 12.43 16.86 18.91
CA GLY A 137 11.70 17.54 17.83
C GLY A 137 10.42 16.82 17.41
N GLY A 138 9.77 17.34 16.38
CA GLY A 138 8.53 16.79 15.84
C GLY A 138 7.85 17.78 14.91
N ILE A 139 6.76 17.31 14.29
CA ILE A 139 5.96 18.07 13.31
C ILE A 139 4.53 18.13 13.82
N ASP A 140 3.94 19.31 13.76
CA ASP A 140 2.52 19.52 14.03
C ASP A 140 1.72 19.49 12.72
N GLY A 141 0.56 18.85 12.72
CA GLY A 141 -0.31 18.75 11.55
C GLY A 141 -1.76 18.48 11.94
N ASP A 142 -2.66 18.67 10.99
CA ASP A 142 -4.09 18.49 11.19
C ASP A 142 -4.51 17.04 11.05
N ALA A 143 -3.82 16.28 10.21
CA ALA A 143 -4.02 14.85 10.02
C ALA A 143 -2.69 14.10 9.95
N VAL A 144 -2.70 12.84 10.41
CA VAL A 144 -1.58 11.91 10.26
C VAL A 144 -2.08 10.67 9.54
N MET A 145 -1.44 10.28 8.44
CA MET A 145 -1.85 9.17 7.59
C MET A 145 -0.71 8.16 7.40
N PRO A 146 -0.92 6.87 7.68
CA PRO A 146 0.10 5.84 7.47
C PRO A 146 0.03 5.30 6.03
N PHE A 147 1.18 5.29 5.36
CA PHE A 147 1.43 4.73 4.03
C PHE A 147 2.73 3.94 4.04
N CYS A 148 2.71 2.82 4.79
CA CYS A 148 3.88 1.98 5.04
C CYS A 148 3.84 0.67 4.24
N GLY A 149 3.05 0.60 3.17
CA GLY A 149 2.86 -0.57 2.35
C GLY A 149 1.59 -1.37 2.68
N LEU A 150 1.46 -2.54 2.08
CA LEU A 150 0.31 -3.44 2.20
C LEU A 150 0.69 -4.74 2.90
N MET A 151 -0.28 -5.32 3.60
CA MET A 151 -0.18 -6.67 4.17
C MET A 151 -1.42 -7.48 3.77
N PRO A 152 -1.25 -8.66 3.18
CA PRO A 152 -2.36 -9.56 2.86
C PRO A 152 -3.20 -9.92 4.08
N SER A 153 -4.52 -9.99 3.89
CA SER A 153 -5.46 -10.39 4.94
C SER A 153 -5.70 -11.90 4.88
N LEU A 154 -4.96 -12.68 5.68
CA LEU A 154 -4.87 -14.15 5.57
C LEU A 154 -5.41 -14.93 6.75
N ASN A 155 -5.78 -14.26 7.86
CA ASN A 155 -6.15 -14.95 9.10
C ASN A 155 -7.30 -15.96 8.93
N PHE A 156 -8.20 -15.72 7.98
CA PHE A 156 -9.33 -16.61 7.71
C PHE A 156 -8.93 -17.86 6.90
N MET A 157 -7.73 -17.89 6.31
CA MET A 157 -7.20 -19.03 5.55
C MET A 157 -6.36 -19.98 6.41
N ILE A 158 -6.08 -19.64 7.66
CA ILE A 158 -5.35 -20.52 8.59
C ILE A 158 -6.17 -21.78 8.80
N GLY A 159 -5.58 -22.93 8.48
CA GLY A 159 -6.25 -24.24 8.54
C GLY A 159 -7.01 -24.66 7.28
N ALA A 160 -6.98 -23.87 6.20
CA ALA A 160 -7.63 -24.21 4.93
C ALA A 160 -6.82 -25.18 4.05
N ASN A 161 -5.73 -25.75 4.57
CA ASN A 161 -4.82 -26.66 3.86
C ASN A 161 -4.28 -26.05 2.55
N VAL A 162 -3.76 -24.84 2.67
CA VAL A 162 -3.06 -24.07 1.63
C VAL A 162 -1.74 -23.55 2.18
N ASP A 163 -0.76 -23.40 1.31
CA ASP A 163 0.55 -22.86 1.70
C ASP A 163 0.50 -21.32 1.78
N ILE A 164 1.06 -20.80 2.86
CA ILE A 164 1.10 -19.37 3.19
C ILE A 164 2.52 -19.01 3.60
N GLU A 165 3.04 -17.94 3.04
CA GLU A 165 4.25 -17.27 3.50
C GLU A 165 3.87 -15.85 3.98
N ARG A 166 4.04 -14.82 3.18
CA ARG A 166 3.50 -13.47 3.39
C ARG A 166 2.17 -13.28 2.68
N GLY A 167 1.90 -14.08 1.65
CA GLY A 167 0.67 -14.22 0.89
C GLY A 167 0.30 -15.69 0.71
N LEU A 168 -0.86 -15.98 0.13
CA LEU A 168 -1.18 -17.33 -0.35
C LEU A 168 -0.24 -17.70 -1.48
N LEU A 169 0.42 -18.85 -1.39
CA LEU A 169 1.33 -19.31 -2.42
C LEU A 169 0.54 -19.92 -3.57
N VAL A 170 0.75 -19.40 -4.77
CA VAL A 170 0.10 -19.92 -5.99
C VAL A 170 1.12 -20.18 -7.10
N ASN A 171 0.78 -21.11 -7.97
CA ASN A 171 1.52 -21.37 -9.20
C ASN A 171 1.17 -20.30 -10.27
N PRO A 172 1.85 -20.28 -11.44
CA PRO A 172 1.54 -19.33 -12.52
C PRO A 172 0.11 -19.41 -13.07
N GLU A 173 -0.64 -20.48 -12.79
CA GLU A 173 -2.06 -20.61 -13.11
C GLU A 173 -2.97 -20.04 -12.01
N LEU A 174 -2.40 -19.38 -11.00
CA LEU A 174 -3.05 -18.81 -9.82
C LEU A 174 -3.76 -19.82 -8.92
N LYS A 175 -3.34 -21.08 -8.99
CA LYS A 175 -3.86 -22.18 -8.20
C LYS A 175 -2.98 -22.40 -6.96
N THR A 176 -3.60 -22.57 -5.81
CA THR A 176 -2.92 -22.92 -4.56
C THR A 176 -2.50 -24.39 -4.54
N THR A 177 -1.90 -24.85 -3.46
CA THR A 177 -1.65 -26.28 -3.20
C THR A 177 -2.93 -27.08 -2.97
N ASN A 178 -4.05 -26.44 -2.69
CA ASN A 178 -5.38 -27.06 -2.66
C ASN A 178 -6.02 -26.97 -4.04
N ASP A 179 -6.38 -28.12 -4.61
CA ASP A 179 -6.88 -28.25 -5.98
C ASP A 179 -8.18 -27.49 -6.25
N SER A 180 -8.93 -27.15 -5.24
CA SER A 180 -10.20 -26.42 -5.33
C SER A 180 -10.08 -24.92 -5.06
N ILE A 181 -8.87 -24.43 -4.75
CA ILE A 181 -8.67 -23.03 -4.31
C ILE A 181 -7.70 -22.30 -5.23
N TRP A 182 -8.13 -21.14 -5.74
CA TRP A 182 -7.33 -20.16 -6.47
C TRP A 182 -7.17 -18.89 -5.64
N ALA A 183 -6.13 -18.10 -5.90
CA ALA A 183 -6.00 -16.77 -5.33
C ALA A 183 -5.53 -15.75 -6.38
N ALA A 184 -6.01 -14.51 -6.24
CA ALA A 184 -5.66 -13.41 -7.15
C ALA A 184 -5.59 -12.07 -6.41
N GLY A 185 -4.74 -11.17 -6.89
CA GLY A 185 -4.51 -9.83 -6.32
C GLY A 185 -3.53 -9.85 -5.16
N ASP A 186 -3.55 -8.77 -4.35
CA ASP A 186 -2.56 -8.53 -3.29
C ASP A 186 -2.54 -9.61 -2.19
N VAL A 187 -3.47 -10.55 -2.20
CA VAL A 187 -3.55 -11.63 -1.22
C VAL A 187 -2.58 -12.76 -1.50
N CYS A 188 -2.03 -12.88 -2.71
CA CYS A 188 -1.20 -14.02 -3.09
C CYS A 188 0.19 -13.62 -3.59
N GLN A 189 1.11 -14.58 -3.46
CA GLN A 189 2.44 -14.56 -4.06
C GLN A 189 2.49 -15.64 -5.15
N ILE A 190 3.01 -15.28 -6.31
CA ILE A 190 3.05 -16.15 -7.49
C ILE A 190 4.46 -16.70 -7.65
N TRP A 191 4.58 -17.99 -7.90
CA TRP A 191 5.87 -18.60 -8.19
C TRP A 191 6.48 -18.05 -9.48
N SER A 192 7.69 -17.48 -9.37
CA SER A 192 8.52 -17.05 -10.49
C SER A 192 9.65 -18.06 -10.71
N PRO A 193 9.65 -18.80 -11.83
CA PRO A 193 10.76 -19.68 -12.15
C PRO A 193 12.08 -18.95 -12.39
N GLU A 194 12.02 -17.72 -12.92
CA GLU A 194 13.19 -16.88 -13.21
C GLU A 194 13.91 -16.46 -11.92
N GLU A 195 13.13 -16.03 -10.91
CA GLU A 195 13.66 -15.58 -9.63
C GLU A 195 13.83 -16.71 -8.62
N ASN A 196 13.35 -17.92 -8.94
CA ASN A 196 13.28 -19.05 -8.04
C ASN A 196 12.65 -18.68 -6.68
N SER A 197 11.60 -17.87 -6.69
CA SER A 197 10.96 -17.31 -5.50
C SER A 197 9.50 -16.99 -5.74
N TYR A 198 8.76 -16.75 -4.65
CA TYR A 198 7.39 -16.26 -4.72
C TYR A 198 7.36 -14.73 -4.66
N LEU A 199 6.71 -14.10 -5.65
CA LEU A 199 6.64 -12.65 -5.81
C LEU A 199 5.21 -12.14 -5.66
N PHE A 200 5.06 -10.96 -5.08
CA PHE A 200 3.83 -10.19 -5.17
C PHE A 200 3.77 -9.43 -6.49
N TYR A 201 2.65 -9.52 -7.18
CA TYR A 201 2.39 -8.76 -8.41
C TYR A 201 1.42 -7.63 -8.08
N TYR A 202 1.95 -6.53 -7.58
CA TYR A 202 1.17 -5.35 -7.22
C TYR A 202 0.80 -4.52 -8.45
N GLY A 203 -0.16 -3.62 -8.28
CA GLY A 203 -0.57 -2.67 -9.29
C GLY A 203 -1.78 -3.11 -10.09
N TRP A 204 -2.49 -2.11 -10.62
CA TRP A 204 -3.78 -2.30 -11.28
C TRP A 204 -3.73 -3.25 -12.47
N HIS A 205 -2.67 -3.14 -13.28
CA HIS A 205 -2.52 -3.98 -14.48
C HIS A 205 -2.45 -5.47 -14.12
N HIS A 206 -1.58 -5.82 -13.19
CA HIS A 206 -1.38 -7.20 -12.74
C HIS A 206 -2.62 -7.77 -12.05
N ILE A 207 -3.27 -6.99 -11.19
CA ILE A 207 -4.48 -7.43 -10.48
C ILE A 207 -5.60 -7.77 -11.45
N LYS A 208 -5.77 -6.97 -12.51
CA LYS A 208 -6.76 -7.21 -13.56
C LYS A 208 -6.44 -8.47 -14.36
N GLU A 209 -5.18 -8.67 -14.71
CA GLU A 209 -4.73 -9.87 -15.41
C GLU A 209 -4.94 -11.13 -14.55
N MET A 210 -4.54 -11.09 -13.28
CA MET A 210 -4.75 -12.17 -12.32
C MET A 210 -6.23 -12.56 -12.20
N GLY A 211 -7.13 -11.59 -12.07
CA GLY A 211 -8.56 -11.86 -12.00
C GLY A 211 -9.08 -12.58 -13.24
N ASN A 212 -8.66 -12.18 -14.44
CA ASN A 212 -9.03 -12.82 -15.70
C ASN A 212 -8.50 -14.25 -15.79
N ILE A 213 -7.24 -14.47 -15.42
CA ILE A 213 -6.59 -15.79 -15.46
C ILE A 213 -7.26 -16.75 -14.48
N ALA A 214 -7.47 -16.31 -13.23
CA ALA A 214 -8.15 -17.13 -12.24
C ALA A 214 -9.55 -17.54 -12.71
N GLY A 215 -10.34 -16.63 -13.26
CA GLY A 215 -11.66 -16.91 -13.80
C GLY A 215 -11.64 -17.93 -14.94
N ILE A 216 -10.72 -17.81 -15.90
CA ILE A 216 -10.53 -18.75 -16.99
C ILE A 216 -10.16 -20.15 -16.45
N ASN A 217 -9.22 -20.21 -15.50
CA ASN A 217 -8.71 -21.47 -14.98
C ASN A 217 -9.75 -22.19 -14.09
N MET A 218 -10.52 -21.46 -13.34
CA MET A 218 -11.65 -22.00 -12.57
C MET A 218 -12.72 -22.60 -13.46
N THR A 219 -12.82 -22.21 -14.74
CA THR A 219 -13.76 -22.80 -15.71
C THR A 219 -13.12 -23.88 -16.59
N GLY A 220 -11.92 -24.36 -16.25
CA GLY A 220 -11.25 -25.47 -16.94
C GLY A 220 -10.16 -25.04 -17.92
N GLY A 221 -9.84 -23.76 -18.00
CA GLY A 221 -8.68 -23.26 -18.75
C GLY A 221 -7.34 -23.61 -18.09
N LYS A 222 -6.24 -23.30 -18.79
CA LYS A 222 -4.85 -23.51 -18.34
C LYS A 222 -3.99 -22.30 -18.70
N LYS A 223 -4.51 -21.10 -18.46
CA LYS A 223 -3.79 -19.85 -18.77
C LYS A 223 -2.80 -19.58 -17.66
N LYS A 224 -1.58 -19.17 -18.01
CA LYS A 224 -0.55 -18.73 -17.07
C LYS A 224 -0.46 -17.20 -17.08
N ILE A 225 -0.14 -16.63 -15.92
CA ILE A 225 0.21 -15.21 -15.84
C ILE A 225 1.52 -14.99 -16.59
N SER A 226 1.64 -13.85 -17.25
CA SER A 226 2.91 -13.41 -17.82
C SER A 226 3.94 -13.22 -16.71
N THR A 227 5.22 -13.37 -17.06
CA THR A 227 6.32 -13.08 -16.16
C THR A 227 6.16 -11.67 -15.60
N TYR A 228 6.49 -11.50 -14.32
CA TYR A 228 6.49 -10.20 -13.67
C TYR A 228 7.28 -9.20 -14.53
N GLN A 229 6.60 -8.20 -15.00
CA GLN A 229 7.26 -7.05 -15.62
C GLN A 229 7.48 -6.05 -14.48
N ASP A 230 8.75 -5.81 -14.17
CA ASP A 230 9.12 -4.81 -13.19
C ASP A 230 8.61 -3.43 -13.67
N ASP A 231 7.54 -3.01 -13.09
CA ASP A 231 6.90 -1.72 -13.32
C ASP A 231 7.75 -0.65 -12.61
N HIS A 232 8.85 -0.29 -13.22
CA HIS A 232 9.78 0.68 -12.67
C HIS A 232 9.13 2.05 -12.46
N LEU A 233 9.36 2.58 -11.27
CA LEU A 233 9.16 4.00 -11.01
C LEU A 233 10.08 4.82 -11.93
N TYR A 234 9.55 5.84 -12.59
CA TYR A 234 10.32 6.70 -13.48
C TYR A 234 9.85 8.16 -13.41
N ILE A 235 10.69 9.06 -13.91
CA ILE A 235 10.34 10.46 -14.11
C ILE A 235 9.92 10.62 -15.57
N ASN A 236 8.68 11.06 -15.79
CA ASN A 236 8.12 11.25 -17.12
C ASN A 236 8.71 12.49 -17.81
N LYS A 237 8.32 12.74 -19.08
CA LYS A 237 8.82 13.88 -19.86
C LYS A 237 8.43 15.24 -19.28
N GLN A 238 7.41 15.30 -18.45
CA GLN A 238 6.94 16.47 -17.73
C GLN A 238 7.73 16.74 -16.44
N GLY A 239 8.64 15.83 -16.06
CA GLY A 239 9.41 15.91 -14.83
C GLY A 239 8.67 15.42 -13.59
N GLU A 240 7.58 14.66 -13.75
CA GLU A 240 6.77 14.11 -12.66
C GLU A 240 7.10 12.64 -12.43
N ILE A 241 6.93 12.18 -11.19
CA ILE A 241 7.01 10.75 -10.87
C ILE A 241 5.79 10.06 -11.49
N ASP A 242 6.03 8.98 -12.22
CA ASP A 242 5.01 8.14 -12.82
C ASP A 242 5.30 6.66 -12.52
N SER A 243 4.24 5.88 -12.39
CA SER A 243 4.31 4.45 -12.11
C SER A 243 3.14 3.72 -12.78
N PRO A 244 3.41 2.58 -13.43
CA PRO A 244 2.37 1.67 -13.91
C PRO A 244 1.49 1.10 -12.79
N TYR A 245 1.91 1.24 -11.53
CA TYR A 245 1.12 0.89 -10.36
C TYR A 245 -0.19 1.69 -10.30
N TRP A 246 -0.20 2.92 -10.77
CA TRP A 246 -1.38 3.78 -10.72
C TRP A 246 -2.39 3.47 -11.83
N MET A 247 -3.67 3.49 -11.46
CA MET A 247 -4.76 3.20 -12.37
C MET A 247 -4.98 4.32 -13.42
N TYR A 248 -4.73 5.56 -13.02
CA TYR A 248 -4.90 6.75 -13.85
C TYR A 248 -3.56 7.47 -14.02
N ARG A 249 -3.25 7.77 -15.28
CA ARG A 249 -2.09 8.54 -15.70
C ARG A 249 -2.51 9.91 -16.22
#